data_56a1eba352b360153d75b4f94f1d7314
#
_entry.id   56a1eba352b360153d75b4f94f1d7314
#
_cell.length_a   1.000
_cell.length_b   1.000
_cell.length_c   1.000
_cell.angle_alpha   90.00
_cell.angle_beta   90.00
_cell.angle_gamma   90.00
#
_symmetry.space_group_name_H-M   'P 1'
#
loop_
_entity.id
_entity.type
_entity.pdbx_description
1 polymer ?
#
loop_
_entity_poly.entity_id
_entity_poly.type
_entity_poly.pdbx_seq_one_letter_code
_entity_poly.pdbx_strand_id
1 'polypeptide(L)'
;MGSKAAFVFLTMLAAGVSGIGASEASDQPSAKKEKAKKYYEMVVVPAGKFIYGTPGSSKEISLPAFSIDKYEVTNKQFSKFNLDHKYDKGGDNYPVAMVSLAEAKDHCAALDKRLPTEQEWEKAARGTDGRAYPWGDEFDKVLCITNENADEGRTSIIAPVGSCEKGNSPYGAADMAGNVWEWTSSFDERYSVLKGGSFFEGRNSAKTFSSLLSIPDDVKDYVGFRCVKDVK
;
A
#
# COMPACT_ATOMS: atom_id res chain seq x y z
N MET A 1 -22.97 -17.31 -74.64
CA MET A 1 -23.13 -18.76 -74.48
C MET A 1 -23.15 -18.96 -72.98
N GLY A 2 -24.22 -19.08 -72.34
CA GLY A 2 -25.16 -20.16 -72.18
C GLY A 2 -24.69 -20.99 -71.00
N SER A 3 -25.32 -21.16 -69.94
CA SER A 3 -26.62 -21.73 -69.69
C SER A 3 -27.09 -21.52 -68.24
N LYS A 4 -28.36 -21.34 -68.08
CA LYS A 4 -29.16 -21.33 -66.86
C LYS A 4 -29.34 -22.75 -66.34
N ALA A 5 -29.40 -22.91 -65.00
CA ALA A 5 -30.26 -23.94 -64.41
C ALA A 5 -30.76 -23.47 -63.03
N ALA A 6 -32.04 -23.42 -62.91
CA ALA A 6 -32.83 -23.18 -61.71
C ALA A 6 -33.32 -24.53 -61.12
N PHE A 7 -33.97 -24.44 -59.98
CA PHE A 7 -34.82 -25.41 -59.25
C PHE A 7 -34.22 -25.85 -57.91
N VAL A 8 -34.94 -25.99 -56.80
CA VAL A 8 -36.35 -26.00 -56.43
C VAL A 8 -36.48 -25.73 -54.95
N PHE A 9 -37.56 -25.12 -54.54
CA PHE A 9 -38.05 -24.97 -53.13
C PHE A 9 -38.31 -26.33 -52.48
N LEU A 10 -37.96 -26.40 -51.19
CA LEU A 10 -38.66 -27.27 -50.27
C LEU A 10 -38.83 -26.62 -48.93
N THR A 11 -40.02 -26.17 -48.62
CA THR A 11 -40.51 -25.75 -47.32
C THR A 11 -40.78 -26.98 -46.46
N MET A 12 -40.18 -27.01 -45.22
CA MET A 12 -40.74 -27.79 -44.12
C MET A 12 -40.89 -26.93 -42.89
N LEU A 13 -42.14 -26.72 -42.51
CA LEU A 13 -42.61 -26.27 -41.24
C LEU A 13 -42.36 -27.38 -40.19
N ALA A 14 -41.78 -27.10 -39.07
CA ALA A 14 -41.90 -27.88 -37.83
C ALA A 14 -41.98 -26.97 -36.67
N ALA A 15 -43.00 -27.16 -35.88
CA ALA A 15 -43.45 -26.36 -34.75
C ALA A 15 -42.56 -26.42 -33.53
N GLY A 16 -42.66 -25.36 -32.78
CA GLY A 16 -42.20 -24.96 -31.51
C GLY A 16 -41.94 -25.94 -30.39
N VAL A 17 -40.99 -25.58 -29.59
CA VAL A 17 -41.03 -25.72 -28.10
C VAL A 17 -40.33 -24.50 -27.50
N SER A 18 -41.10 -23.66 -26.85
CA SER A 18 -40.63 -22.57 -26.00
C SER A 18 -40.05 -23.16 -24.71
N GLY A 19 -38.75 -23.19 -24.60
CA GLY A 19 -38.02 -23.43 -23.35
C GLY A 19 -37.60 -22.09 -22.77
N ILE A 20 -38.30 -21.60 -21.77
CA ILE A 20 -37.87 -20.46 -20.94
C ILE A 20 -36.76 -20.98 -20.02
N GLY A 21 -35.52 -20.84 -20.46
CA GLY A 21 -34.35 -21.01 -19.62
C GLY A 21 -34.12 -19.72 -18.86
N ALA A 22 -34.54 -19.65 -17.60
CA ALA A 22 -34.08 -18.62 -16.67
C ALA A 22 -32.58 -18.80 -16.50
N SER A 23 -31.77 -17.90 -17.03
CA SER A 23 -30.36 -17.80 -16.70
C SER A 23 -30.25 -17.27 -15.27
N GLU A 24 -29.94 -18.15 -14.32
CA GLU A 24 -29.44 -17.73 -13.03
C GLU A 24 -28.19 -16.89 -13.26
N ALA A 25 -28.31 -15.57 -13.08
CA ALA A 25 -27.19 -14.68 -13.01
C ALA A 25 -26.42 -15.04 -11.73
N SER A 26 -25.34 -15.78 -11.87
CA SER A 26 -24.39 -16.03 -10.80
C SER A 26 -23.84 -14.67 -10.34
N ASP A 27 -24.19 -14.30 -9.11
CA ASP A 27 -23.75 -13.09 -8.43
C ASP A 27 -22.26 -13.25 -8.02
N GLN A 28 -21.37 -13.20 -9.03
CA GLN A 28 -19.94 -13.11 -8.77
C GLN A 28 -19.62 -11.66 -8.39
N PRO A 29 -19.03 -11.42 -7.23
CA PRO A 29 -18.61 -10.06 -6.86
C PRO A 29 -17.70 -9.52 -7.94
N SER A 30 -18.07 -8.37 -8.53
CA SER A 30 -17.33 -7.80 -9.65
C SER A 30 -15.86 -7.61 -9.26
N ALA A 31 -14.92 -7.93 -10.14
CA ALA A 31 -13.47 -7.77 -9.96
C ALA A 31 -13.09 -6.37 -9.44
N LYS A 32 -13.96 -5.38 -9.61
CA LYS A 32 -13.84 -4.02 -9.09
C LYS A 32 -14.08 -3.92 -7.57
N LYS A 33 -14.98 -4.75 -6.99
CA LYS A 33 -15.23 -4.85 -5.55
C LYS A 33 -14.08 -5.60 -4.86
N GLU A 34 -13.55 -6.62 -5.50
CA GLU A 34 -12.43 -7.42 -5.00
C GLU A 34 -11.12 -6.61 -4.97
N LYS A 35 -10.78 -5.87 -6.04
CA LYS A 35 -9.67 -4.92 -6.06
C LYS A 35 -9.79 -3.83 -4.99
N ALA A 36 -11.00 -3.29 -4.76
CA ALA A 36 -11.21 -2.28 -3.74
C ALA A 36 -10.98 -2.83 -2.31
N LYS A 37 -11.30 -4.10 -2.05
CA LYS A 37 -11.09 -4.76 -0.75
C LYS A 37 -9.60 -5.01 -0.47
N LYS A 38 -8.78 -5.23 -1.49
CA LYS A 38 -7.35 -5.52 -1.38
C LYS A 38 -6.58 -4.45 -0.58
N TYR A 39 -6.87 -3.17 -0.78
CA TYR A 39 -6.13 -2.07 -0.15
C TYR A 39 -6.56 -1.77 1.29
N TYR A 40 -7.52 -2.52 1.86
CA TYR A 40 -7.89 -2.47 3.28
C TYR A 40 -7.36 -3.67 4.07
N GLU A 41 -6.49 -4.48 3.47
CA GLU A 41 -5.85 -5.60 4.15
C GLU A 41 -4.94 -5.10 5.27
N MET A 42 -4.96 -5.81 6.38
CA MET A 42 -4.03 -5.62 7.49
C MET A 42 -3.21 -6.89 7.69
N VAL A 43 -1.98 -6.75 8.11
CA VAL A 43 -1.11 -7.86 8.51
C VAL A 43 -0.90 -7.84 10.01
N VAL A 44 -0.85 -9.02 10.63
CA VAL A 44 -0.61 -9.16 12.06
C VAL A 44 0.89 -9.19 12.33
N VAL A 45 1.34 -8.33 13.22
CA VAL A 45 2.68 -8.35 13.81
C VAL A 45 2.58 -8.97 15.19
N PRO A 46 3.14 -10.17 15.43
CA PRO A 46 3.00 -10.87 16.71
C PRO A 46 3.64 -10.11 17.88
N ALA A 47 3.11 -10.32 19.08
CA ALA A 47 3.78 -9.88 20.30
C ALA A 47 5.17 -10.49 20.41
N GLY A 48 6.07 -9.80 21.09
CA GLY A 48 7.40 -10.31 21.40
C GLY A 48 8.52 -9.33 21.12
N LYS A 49 9.73 -9.81 21.34
CA LYS A 49 10.97 -9.05 21.26
C LYS A 49 11.41 -8.83 19.82
N PHE A 50 12.09 -7.72 19.59
CA PHE A 50 12.80 -7.44 18.34
C PHE A 50 13.98 -6.48 18.60
N ILE A 51 14.89 -6.40 17.63
CA ILE A 51 16.03 -5.48 17.69
C ILE A 51 15.57 -4.14 17.07
N TYR A 52 15.50 -3.11 17.92
CA TYR A 52 15.09 -1.75 17.56
C TYR A 52 16.28 -0.81 17.47
N GLY A 53 16.28 0.07 16.46
CA GLY A 53 17.25 1.16 16.30
C GLY A 53 18.42 0.84 15.37
N THR A 54 19.34 1.81 15.28
CA THR A 54 20.48 1.78 14.37
C THR A 54 21.56 0.81 14.86
N PRO A 55 22.20 0.03 13.96
CA PRO A 55 23.35 -0.80 14.34
C PRO A 55 24.41 -0.03 15.13
N GLY A 56 24.88 -0.62 16.22
CA GLY A 56 25.82 0.01 17.15
C GLY A 56 25.16 0.76 18.32
N SER A 57 23.89 1.16 18.20
CA SER A 57 23.07 1.73 19.28
C SER A 57 21.71 1.03 19.42
N SER A 58 21.53 -0.10 18.75
CA SER A 58 20.30 -0.89 18.81
C SER A 58 20.08 -1.52 20.18
N LYS A 59 18.82 -1.78 20.51
CA LYS A 59 18.41 -2.44 21.77
C LYS A 59 17.29 -3.45 21.49
N GLU A 60 17.25 -4.52 22.26
CA GLU A 60 16.13 -5.45 22.26
C GLU A 60 14.98 -4.84 23.07
N ILE A 61 13.80 -4.70 22.44
CA ILE A 61 12.57 -4.25 23.09
C ILE A 61 11.44 -5.22 22.78
N SER A 62 10.38 -5.21 23.60
CA SER A 62 9.21 -6.05 23.40
C SER A 62 7.98 -5.20 23.15
N LEU A 63 7.17 -5.58 22.17
CA LEU A 63 5.88 -4.96 21.85
C LEU A 63 4.74 -5.97 21.98
N PRO A 64 3.52 -5.52 22.33
CA PRO A 64 2.32 -6.33 22.19
C PRO A 64 2.05 -6.66 20.71
N ALA A 65 1.13 -7.58 20.45
CA ALA A 65 0.65 -7.83 19.10
C ALA A 65 -0.20 -6.66 18.59
N PHE A 66 -0.08 -6.35 17.32
CA PHE A 66 -0.89 -5.35 16.65
C PHE A 66 -1.11 -5.76 15.18
N SER A 67 -2.09 -5.18 14.54
CA SER A 67 -2.25 -5.26 13.09
C SER A 67 -1.84 -3.94 12.46
N ILE A 68 -1.18 -3.99 11.31
CA ILE A 68 -0.79 -2.81 10.52
C ILE A 68 -1.38 -2.91 9.13
N ASP A 69 -1.77 -1.79 8.52
CA ASP A 69 -2.18 -1.77 7.13
C ASP A 69 -1.07 -2.34 6.25
N LYS A 70 -1.43 -3.27 5.37
CA LYS A 70 -0.48 -3.91 4.46
C LYS A 70 0.17 -2.90 3.52
N TYR A 71 -0.57 -1.89 3.13
CA TYR A 71 -0.15 -0.81 2.22
C TYR A 71 -0.25 0.55 2.90
N GLU A 72 0.43 1.54 2.33
CA GLU A 72 0.17 2.95 2.62
C GLU A 72 -1.31 3.29 2.29
N VAL A 73 -1.88 4.26 2.98
CA VAL A 73 -3.23 4.76 2.65
C VAL A 73 -3.21 5.39 1.26
N THR A 74 -4.13 4.95 0.40
CA THR A 74 -4.21 5.42 -0.99
C THR A 74 -5.00 6.71 -1.12
N ASN A 75 -4.77 7.47 -2.20
CA ASN A 75 -5.57 8.64 -2.57
C ASN A 75 -7.07 8.34 -2.55
N LYS A 76 -7.47 7.18 -3.09
CA LYS A 76 -8.88 6.76 -3.10
C LYS A 76 -9.45 6.47 -1.72
N GLN A 77 -8.67 5.94 -0.80
CA GLN A 77 -9.11 5.74 0.58
C GLN A 77 -9.27 7.07 1.28
N PHE A 78 -8.27 7.94 1.15
CA PHE A 78 -8.27 9.24 1.78
C PHE A 78 -9.38 10.16 1.26
N SER A 79 -9.67 10.16 -0.05
CA SER A 79 -10.74 10.96 -0.64
C SER A 79 -12.15 10.59 -0.17
N LYS A 80 -12.35 9.41 0.42
CA LYS A 80 -13.63 9.04 1.07
C LYS A 80 -13.77 9.66 2.45
N PHE A 81 -12.66 9.96 3.10
CA PHE A 81 -12.59 10.64 4.39
C PHE A 81 -12.60 12.16 4.23
N ASN A 82 -11.73 12.68 3.35
CA ASN A 82 -11.63 14.09 3.03
C ASN A 82 -12.14 14.33 1.59
N LEU A 83 -13.37 14.85 1.44
CA LEU A 83 -14.00 15.06 0.14
C LEU A 83 -13.35 16.19 -0.68
N ASP A 84 -12.57 17.04 -0.04
CA ASP A 84 -11.82 18.12 -0.71
C ASP A 84 -10.45 17.65 -1.23
N HIS A 85 -10.01 16.45 -0.86
CA HIS A 85 -8.76 15.88 -1.38
C HIS A 85 -8.84 15.66 -2.88
N LYS A 86 -7.93 16.29 -3.62
CA LYS A 86 -7.83 16.18 -5.08
C LYS A 86 -6.55 15.47 -5.46
N TYR A 87 -6.63 14.62 -6.47
CA TYR A 87 -5.50 13.91 -7.07
C TYR A 87 -5.76 13.66 -8.55
N ASP A 88 -4.73 13.36 -9.30
CA ASP A 88 -4.80 13.17 -10.74
C ASP A 88 -5.60 11.94 -11.14
N LYS A 89 -6.24 12.00 -12.31
CA LYS A 89 -6.94 10.86 -12.88
C LYS A 89 -6.00 9.67 -13.06
N GLY A 90 -6.37 8.53 -12.49
CA GLY A 90 -5.54 7.32 -12.48
C GLY A 90 -4.68 7.17 -11.22
N GLY A 91 -4.64 8.18 -10.35
CA GLY A 91 -3.94 8.18 -9.07
C GLY A 91 -4.64 7.44 -7.93
N ASP A 92 -5.74 6.74 -8.18
CA ASP A 92 -6.56 6.04 -7.17
C ASP A 92 -5.73 5.20 -6.18
N ASN A 93 -4.76 4.46 -6.70
CA ASN A 93 -3.96 3.47 -5.96
C ASN A 93 -2.56 3.95 -5.58
N TYR A 94 -2.25 5.20 -5.81
CA TYR A 94 -1.01 5.80 -5.31
C TYR A 94 -1.18 6.14 -3.83
N PRO A 95 -0.11 6.11 -3.02
CA PRO A 95 -0.18 6.57 -1.64
C PRO A 95 -0.67 8.01 -1.60
N VAL A 96 -1.50 8.33 -0.62
CA VAL A 96 -1.82 9.72 -0.34
C VAL A 96 -0.57 10.44 0.16
N ALA A 97 -0.32 11.62 -0.37
CA ALA A 97 0.74 12.51 0.06
C ALA A 97 0.18 13.92 0.26
N MET A 98 1.02 14.88 0.65
CA MET A 98 0.56 16.25 0.96
C MET A 98 -0.49 16.29 2.08
N VAL A 99 -0.31 15.46 3.11
CA VAL A 99 -1.18 15.37 4.28
C VAL A 99 -0.40 15.70 5.55
N SER A 100 -1.03 16.45 6.45
CA SER A 100 -0.47 16.76 7.77
C SER A 100 -0.58 15.56 8.72
N LEU A 101 0.19 15.61 9.83
CA LEU A 101 0.07 14.62 10.90
C LEU A 101 -1.35 14.56 11.48
N ALA A 102 -2.04 15.72 11.61
CA ALA A 102 -3.40 15.78 12.13
C ALA A 102 -4.38 15.06 11.20
N GLU A 103 -4.34 15.34 9.90
CA GLU A 103 -5.19 14.66 8.91
C GLU A 103 -4.94 13.15 8.88
N ALA A 104 -3.68 12.72 8.97
CA ALA A 104 -3.32 11.29 9.03
C ALA A 104 -3.89 10.61 10.29
N LYS A 105 -3.80 11.25 11.46
CA LYS A 105 -4.40 10.78 12.73
C LYS A 105 -5.91 10.67 12.63
N ASP A 106 -6.57 11.71 12.12
CA ASP A 106 -8.03 11.78 12.02
C ASP A 106 -8.56 10.72 11.04
N HIS A 107 -7.87 10.50 9.91
CA HIS A 107 -8.21 9.41 9.00
C HIS A 107 -8.14 8.04 9.67
N CYS A 108 -7.05 7.74 10.38
CA CYS A 108 -6.93 6.47 11.09
C CYS A 108 -8.03 6.32 12.15
N ALA A 109 -8.28 7.37 12.93
CA ALA A 109 -9.31 7.36 13.97
C ALA A 109 -10.72 7.13 13.41
N ALA A 110 -11.06 7.70 12.25
CA ALA A 110 -12.33 7.46 11.57
C ALA A 110 -12.55 6.00 11.17
N LEU A 111 -11.49 5.19 11.13
CA LEU A 111 -11.53 3.75 10.83
C LEU A 111 -11.34 2.86 12.08
N ASP A 112 -11.44 3.43 13.29
CA ASP A 112 -11.15 2.73 14.56
C ASP A 112 -9.73 2.14 14.56
N LYS A 113 -8.77 2.94 14.07
CA LYS A 113 -7.33 2.68 14.00
C LYS A 113 -6.56 3.88 14.56
N ARG A 114 -5.25 3.79 14.58
CA ARG A 114 -4.33 4.88 14.97
C ARG A 114 -3.08 4.87 14.08
N LEU A 115 -2.26 5.92 14.11
CA LEU A 115 -0.93 5.85 13.54
C LEU A 115 -0.05 4.87 14.34
N PRO A 116 0.91 4.18 13.70
CA PRO A 116 1.91 3.38 14.39
C PRO A 116 2.82 4.29 15.23
N THR A 117 3.37 3.77 16.32
CA THR A 117 4.59 4.31 16.89
C THR A 117 5.77 3.99 15.98
N GLU A 118 6.89 4.71 16.10
CA GLU A 118 8.10 4.39 15.32
C GLU A 118 8.59 2.96 15.58
N GLN A 119 8.44 2.47 16.83
CA GLN A 119 8.83 1.11 17.20
C GLN A 119 7.93 0.06 16.55
N GLU A 120 6.61 0.29 16.49
CA GLU A 120 5.68 -0.60 15.81
C GLU A 120 5.94 -0.63 14.31
N TRP A 121 6.15 0.55 13.71
CA TRP A 121 6.48 0.66 12.30
C TRP A 121 7.78 -0.10 11.98
N GLU A 122 8.84 0.13 12.78
CA GLU A 122 10.14 -0.52 12.58
C GLU A 122 10.04 -2.04 12.74
N LYS A 123 9.33 -2.54 13.78
CA LYS A 123 9.10 -3.98 13.94
C LYS A 123 8.35 -4.57 12.73
N ALA A 124 7.31 -3.88 12.25
CA ALA A 124 6.55 -4.32 11.09
C ALA A 124 7.42 -4.40 9.82
N ALA A 125 8.38 -3.49 9.66
CA ALA A 125 9.30 -3.44 8.53
C ALA A 125 10.39 -4.51 8.58
N ARG A 126 11.07 -4.67 9.73
CA ARG A 126 12.33 -5.46 9.82
C ARG A 126 12.19 -6.85 10.45
N GLY A 127 11.04 -7.18 11.03
CA GLY A 127 10.91 -8.44 11.78
C GLY A 127 11.60 -8.37 13.15
N THR A 128 12.29 -9.47 13.52
CA THR A 128 12.89 -9.61 14.85
C THR A 128 14.41 -9.58 14.86
N ASP A 129 15.07 -9.80 13.73
CA ASP A 129 16.50 -10.04 13.60
C ASP A 129 17.36 -8.79 13.37
N GLY A 130 16.73 -7.63 13.22
CA GLY A 130 17.45 -6.36 13.09
C GLY A 130 17.97 -6.04 11.68
N ARG A 131 17.45 -6.73 10.65
CA ARG A 131 17.84 -6.53 9.23
C ARG A 131 17.71 -5.09 8.77
N ALA A 132 18.55 -4.68 7.82
CA ALA A 132 18.62 -3.32 7.32
C ALA A 132 17.41 -2.95 6.43
N TYR A 133 16.91 -3.88 5.62
CA TYR A 133 15.76 -3.70 4.74
C TYR A 133 14.70 -4.77 5.02
N PRO A 134 13.45 -4.59 4.60
CA PRO A 134 12.41 -5.59 4.85
C PRO A 134 12.76 -7.00 4.38
N TRP A 135 13.55 -7.12 3.32
CA TRP A 135 13.96 -8.40 2.70
C TRP A 135 15.32 -8.92 3.17
N GLY A 136 16.12 -8.16 3.94
CA GLY A 136 17.46 -8.57 4.42
C GLY A 136 18.42 -7.40 4.61
N ASP A 137 19.72 -7.67 4.55
CA ASP A 137 20.75 -6.67 4.82
C ASP A 137 21.30 -5.99 3.57
N GLU A 138 21.19 -6.65 2.41
CA GLU A 138 21.68 -6.11 1.15
C GLU A 138 20.61 -5.30 0.43
N PHE A 139 21.00 -4.13 -0.07
CA PHE A 139 20.09 -3.28 -0.84
C PHE A 139 19.86 -3.86 -2.24
N ASP A 140 18.60 -3.94 -2.63
CA ASP A 140 18.21 -4.26 -3.99
C ASP A 140 17.14 -3.27 -4.48
N LYS A 141 17.51 -2.42 -5.45
CA LYS A 141 16.64 -1.36 -5.98
C LYS A 141 15.36 -1.89 -6.64
N VAL A 142 15.30 -3.16 -7.07
CA VAL A 142 14.08 -3.73 -7.68
C VAL A 142 13.03 -4.11 -6.65
N LEU A 143 13.37 -4.10 -5.36
CA LEU A 143 12.50 -4.47 -4.24
C LEU A 143 11.84 -3.26 -3.55
N CYS A 144 12.12 -2.04 -4.02
CA CYS A 144 11.59 -0.79 -3.42
C CYS A 144 11.49 0.33 -4.46
N ILE A 145 10.88 1.44 -4.06
CA ILE A 145 10.78 2.66 -4.88
C ILE A 145 11.62 3.76 -4.22
N THR A 146 12.79 4.03 -4.79
CA THR A 146 13.76 5.06 -4.34
C THR A 146 14.29 5.83 -5.55
N ASN A 147 15.08 6.89 -5.34
CA ASN A 147 15.70 7.60 -6.45
C ASN A 147 16.72 6.73 -7.25
N GLU A 148 17.15 5.59 -6.69
CA GLU A 148 18.04 4.65 -7.36
C GLU A 148 17.30 3.77 -8.41
N ASN A 149 15.96 3.86 -8.49
CA ASN A 149 15.15 3.29 -9.57
C ASN A 149 15.11 4.20 -10.80
N ALA A 150 15.51 5.46 -10.67
CA ALA A 150 15.58 6.37 -11.79
C ALA A 150 16.65 5.86 -12.79
N ASP A 151 16.22 5.57 -14.02
CA ASP A 151 17.14 5.38 -15.14
C ASP A 151 17.71 6.75 -15.56
N GLU A 152 18.86 6.76 -16.24
CA GLU A 152 19.43 7.97 -16.78
C GLU A 152 18.37 8.77 -17.58
N GLY A 153 18.02 9.97 -17.07
CA GLY A 153 17.02 10.85 -17.67
C GLY A 153 15.56 10.65 -17.22
N ARG A 154 15.27 9.71 -16.30
CA ARG A 154 13.98 9.62 -15.61
C ARG A 154 14.11 10.11 -14.17
N THR A 155 13.22 11.01 -13.76
CA THR A 155 13.02 11.29 -12.34
C THR A 155 12.41 10.07 -11.66
N SER A 156 12.91 9.70 -10.49
CA SER A 156 12.22 8.76 -9.63
C SER A 156 10.83 9.31 -9.32
N ILE A 157 9.82 8.48 -9.42
CA ILE A 157 8.43 8.85 -9.20
C ILE A 157 7.78 7.90 -8.21
N ILE A 158 6.88 8.45 -7.41
CA ILE A 158 5.96 7.68 -6.58
C ILE A 158 5.26 6.59 -7.41
N ALA A 159 5.08 5.41 -6.85
CA ALA A 159 4.44 4.28 -7.52
C ALA A 159 3.12 3.88 -6.82
N PRO A 160 2.20 3.19 -7.52
CA PRO A 160 1.04 2.59 -6.87
C PRO A 160 1.46 1.69 -5.72
N VAL A 161 0.72 1.70 -4.62
CA VAL A 161 1.04 0.87 -3.44
C VAL A 161 1.10 -0.62 -3.82
N GLY A 162 2.05 -1.36 -3.25
CA GLY A 162 2.30 -2.76 -3.54
C GLY A 162 3.01 -3.01 -4.88
N SER A 163 3.67 -2.01 -5.46
CA SER A 163 4.41 -2.17 -6.72
C SER A 163 5.65 -3.07 -6.58
N CYS A 164 6.22 -3.19 -5.39
CA CYS A 164 7.40 -3.99 -5.09
C CYS A 164 7.07 -5.21 -4.22
N GLU A 165 6.22 -6.12 -4.69
CA GLU A 165 5.68 -7.25 -3.92
C GLU A 165 6.76 -8.15 -3.30
N LYS A 166 7.90 -8.34 -3.97
CA LYS A 166 9.03 -9.12 -3.44
C LYS A 166 9.81 -8.39 -2.33
N GLY A 167 9.59 -7.10 -2.16
CA GLY A 167 10.16 -6.27 -1.11
C GLY A 167 9.34 -6.22 0.17
N ASN A 168 8.29 -7.04 0.29
CA ASN A 168 7.45 -7.09 1.47
C ASN A 168 8.25 -7.48 2.72
N SER A 169 7.80 -6.96 3.86
CA SER A 169 8.38 -7.29 5.17
C SER A 169 8.15 -8.76 5.55
N PRO A 170 8.83 -9.29 6.58
CA PRO A 170 8.60 -10.65 7.09
C PRO A 170 7.16 -10.94 7.47
N TYR A 171 6.37 -9.92 7.79
CA TYR A 171 4.95 -10.05 8.12
C TYR A 171 4.03 -9.81 6.93
N GLY A 172 4.59 -9.46 5.76
CA GLY A 172 3.84 -9.22 4.53
C GLY A 172 3.37 -7.77 4.34
N ALA A 173 3.84 -6.81 5.16
CA ALA A 173 3.61 -5.39 4.89
C ALA A 173 4.42 -4.96 3.67
N ALA A 174 3.78 -4.27 2.73
CA ALA A 174 4.38 -3.79 1.49
C ALA A 174 4.90 -2.36 1.64
N ASP A 175 5.83 -2.00 0.76
CA ASP A 175 6.36 -0.63 0.63
C ASP A 175 6.97 -0.06 1.93
N MET A 176 7.49 -0.95 2.81
CA MET A 176 8.17 -0.56 4.05
C MET A 176 9.61 -0.05 3.80
N ALA A 177 9.96 0.23 2.55
CA ALA A 177 11.23 0.79 2.12
C ALA A 177 11.01 1.63 0.86
N GLY A 178 11.11 2.95 0.97
CA GLY A 178 10.88 3.89 -0.14
C GLY A 178 9.40 4.21 -0.35
N ASN A 179 9.02 4.59 -1.55
CA ASN A 179 7.75 5.13 -2.00
C ASN A 179 7.44 6.47 -1.31
N VAL A 180 6.84 6.51 -0.12
CA VAL A 180 6.67 7.73 0.67
C VAL A 180 7.13 7.53 2.11
N TRP A 181 7.70 8.59 2.73
CA TRP A 181 7.86 8.65 4.17
C TRP A 181 6.49 8.54 4.84
N GLU A 182 6.46 7.93 6.02
CA GLU A 182 5.19 7.68 6.71
C GLU A 182 5.16 8.34 8.08
N TRP A 183 4.10 9.10 8.34
CA TRP A 183 3.81 9.66 9.65
C TRP A 183 3.70 8.55 10.69
N THR A 184 4.36 8.76 11.83
CA THR A 184 4.17 7.96 13.05
C THR A 184 3.54 8.82 14.15
N SER A 185 3.10 8.19 15.23
CA SER A 185 2.62 8.88 16.43
C SER A 185 3.74 9.28 17.38
N SER A 186 5.00 8.92 17.07
CA SER A 186 6.18 9.21 17.89
C SER A 186 6.71 10.62 17.64
N PHE A 187 7.29 11.20 18.68
CA PHE A 187 7.91 12.51 18.65
C PHE A 187 9.34 12.45 19.21
N ASP A 188 10.21 13.25 18.60
CA ASP A 188 11.49 13.66 19.16
C ASP A 188 11.39 15.18 19.40
N GLU A 189 11.32 15.57 20.68
CA GLU A 189 10.95 16.92 21.11
C GLU A 189 9.62 17.38 20.48
N ARG A 190 9.68 18.38 19.59
CA ARG A 190 8.51 18.95 18.87
C ARG A 190 8.29 18.38 17.48
N TYR A 191 9.20 17.54 17.01
CA TYR A 191 9.15 16.98 15.66
C TYR A 191 8.52 15.59 15.67
N SER A 192 7.66 15.33 14.73
CA SER A 192 7.14 13.99 14.50
C SER A 192 8.19 13.14 13.78
N VAL A 193 8.30 11.89 14.17
CA VAL A 193 9.20 10.91 13.54
C VAL A 193 8.50 10.30 12.33
N LEU A 194 9.14 10.37 11.17
CA LEU A 194 8.76 9.68 9.94
C LEU A 194 9.64 8.45 9.74
N LYS A 195 9.09 7.42 9.08
CA LYS A 195 9.78 6.16 8.80
C LYS A 195 9.64 5.78 7.33
N GLY A 196 10.55 4.96 6.79
CA GLY A 196 10.44 4.27 5.51
C GLY A 196 11.29 4.79 4.37
N GLY A 197 11.66 6.05 4.35
CA GLY A 197 12.27 6.69 3.17
C GLY A 197 11.23 7.00 2.10
N SER A 198 11.64 7.57 0.99
CA SER A 198 10.75 7.88 -0.12
C SER A 198 11.38 7.65 -1.49
N PHE A 199 10.56 7.83 -2.54
CA PHE A 199 11.01 7.83 -3.94
C PHE A 199 12.08 8.91 -4.22
N PHE A 200 12.17 9.92 -3.37
CA PHE A 200 13.05 11.07 -3.54
C PHE A 200 14.47 10.84 -3.02
N GLU A 201 14.65 9.93 -2.03
CA GLU A 201 15.95 9.58 -1.47
C GLU A 201 16.41 8.18 -1.90
N GLY A 202 17.67 7.85 -1.53
CA GLY A 202 18.31 6.58 -1.87
C GLY A 202 18.28 5.55 -0.74
N ARG A 203 19.03 4.48 -0.94
CA ARG A 203 19.12 3.30 -0.08
C ARG A 203 19.27 3.57 1.42
N ASN A 204 19.97 4.65 1.80
CA ASN A 204 20.21 4.93 3.21
C ASN A 204 18.93 5.34 3.95
N SER A 205 18.06 6.10 3.30
CA SER A 205 16.77 6.50 3.85
C SER A 205 15.75 5.36 3.89
N ALA A 206 15.88 4.40 2.97
CA ALA A 206 15.01 3.23 2.88
C ALA A 206 15.32 2.11 3.90
N LYS A 207 16.35 2.28 4.76
CA LYS A 207 16.65 1.32 5.83
C LYS A 207 15.56 1.34 6.88
N THR A 208 15.19 0.21 7.42
CA THR A 208 14.10 0.02 8.39
C THR A 208 14.26 0.87 9.65
N PHE A 209 15.49 1.14 10.06
CA PHE A 209 15.83 1.94 11.23
C PHE A 209 16.03 3.44 10.91
N SER A 210 16.04 3.84 9.64
CA SER A 210 16.13 5.25 9.27
C SER A 210 14.88 6.02 9.68
N SER A 211 15.06 7.28 10.05
CA SER A 211 13.98 8.20 10.38
C SER A 211 14.28 9.59 9.83
N LEU A 212 13.21 10.35 9.62
CA LEU A 212 13.24 11.76 9.29
C LEU A 212 12.39 12.51 10.31
N LEU A 213 12.86 13.66 10.78
CA LEU A 213 12.09 14.53 11.67
C LEU A 213 11.37 15.59 10.85
N SER A 214 10.08 15.77 11.11
CA SER A 214 9.25 16.76 10.42
C SER A 214 8.34 17.51 11.38
N ILE A 215 8.07 18.76 11.05
CA ILE A 215 7.06 19.56 11.76
C ILE A 215 5.68 18.95 11.45
N PRO A 216 4.79 18.77 12.45
CA PRO A 216 3.48 18.13 12.27
C PRO A 216 2.58 18.74 11.17
N ASP A 217 2.69 20.03 10.94
CA ASP A 217 1.88 20.77 9.95
C ASP A 217 2.55 20.86 8.57
N ASP A 218 3.73 20.24 8.41
CA ASP A 218 4.52 20.31 7.19
C ASP A 218 4.04 19.26 6.19
N VAL A 219 3.36 19.70 5.15
CA VAL A 219 2.82 18.84 4.08
C VAL A 219 3.81 18.74 2.92
N LYS A 220 4.16 17.51 2.54
CA LYS A 220 5.14 17.21 1.48
C LYS A 220 4.60 16.15 0.53
N ASP A 221 4.97 16.26 -0.73
CA ASP A 221 4.55 15.35 -1.80
C ASP A 221 5.18 13.94 -1.71
N TYR A 222 6.11 13.75 -0.78
CA TYR A 222 6.78 12.49 -0.47
C TYR A 222 6.48 11.97 0.95
N VAL A 223 5.45 12.50 1.62
CA VAL A 223 5.04 12.08 2.97
C VAL A 223 3.57 11.67 2.98
N GLY A 224 3.33 10.42 3.34
CA GLY A 224 2.02 9.81 3.52
C GLY A 224 1.92 9.11 4.87
N PHE A 225 1.14 8.03 4.96
CA PHE A 225 0.98 7.28 6.20
C PHE A 225 0.30 5.92 5.98
N ARG A 226 0.38 5.06 6.99
CA ARG A 226 -0.46 3.88 7.19
C ARG A 226 -0.98 3.81 8.61
N CYS A 227 -2.02 3.02 8.85
CA CYS A 227 -2.62 2.89 10.17
C CYS A 227 -2.31 1.53 10.82
N VAL A 228 -2.42 1.50 12.15
CA VAL A 228 -2.37 0.28 12.97
C VAL A 228 -3.64 0.13 13.79
N LYS A 229 -3.91 -1.10 14.22
CA LYS A 229 -5.00 -1.45 15.13
C LYS A 229 -4.49 -2.42 16.18
N ASP A 230 -4.84 -2.17 17.44
CA ASP A 230 -4.48 -3.08 18.52
C ASP A 230 -5.23 -4.41 18.36
N VAL A 231 -4.53 -5.52 18.59
CA VAL A 231 -5.12 -6.86 18.64
C VAL A 231 -5.61 -7.10 20.07
N LYS A 232 -6.90 -7.40 20.17
CA LYS A 232 -7.53 -7.73 21.47
C LYS A 232 -7.27 -9.16 21.85
#